data_b70bebaac644fc9755a853cbca36fac2
#
_entry.id   b70bebaac644fc9755a853cbca36fac2
#
_cell.length_a   1.000
_cell.length_b   1.000
_cell.length_c   1.000
_cell.angle_alpha   90.00
_cell.angle_beta   90.00
_cell.angle_gamma   90.00
#
_symmetry.space_group_name_H-M   'P 1'
#
loop_
_entity.id
_entity.type
_entity.pdbx_description
1 polymer ?
#
loop_
_entity_poly.entity_id
_entity_poly.type
_entity_poly.pdbx_seq_one_letter_code
_entity_poly.pdbx_strand_id
1 'polypeptide(L)'
;RVLSDITQTENTTPFTINQDFSYFYTANENNIFALEVKHLYQDEDPFYIASLENDPLNNNDTTNDGFDDAAESLGLDRSDMFYTLEQDRRVKSNQLDAKLDYYYILNQKSNLNFVAGTILSKQNFDSRFFQILDNGSQFDPNPTDIAGYANPATTNDTEYNFTDLYAGLRYRLKEGIFTFTPGFTAHSYNSNNTQFGSETFEDTFFKILPEFEAIAQFKRSESLTFTYKQEVNFTDVNQIARGIVASNYDSYFAGNPALTNATFHNVNLRYSSFNLFNNSNVFSRIGYTKTID
;
A
#
# COMPACT_ATOMS: atom_id res chain seq x y z
N ARG A 1 -15.71 -32.22 -19.21
CA ARG A 1 -14.69 -31.18 -18.88
C ARG A 1 -14.43 -30.44 -20.19
N VAL A 2 -15.14 -29.35 -20.41
CA VAL A 2 -14.88 -28.47 -21.54
C VAL A 2 -13.58 -27.74 -21.20
N LEU A 3 -12.55 -27.89 -22.03
CA LEU A 3 -11.32 -27.08 -21.96
C LEU A 3 -11.63 -25.81 -22.76
N SER A 4 -11.93 -24.73 -22.07
CA SER A 4 -12.01 -23.42 -22.70
C SER A 4 -10.61 -22.93 -23.00
N ASP A 5 -10.31 -22.58 -24.24
CA ASP A 5 -9.08 -21.91 -24.59
C ASP A 5 -9.16 -20.43 -24.15
N ILE A 6 -8.26 -20.04 -23.24
CA ILE A 6 -8.18 -18.68 -22.72
C ILE A 6 -6.86 -18.07 -23.16
N THR A 7 -6.93 -16.96 -23.88
CA THR A 7 -5.75 -16.15 -24.21
C THR A 7 -5.74 -14.91 -23.34
N GLN A 8 -4.62 -14.67 -22.65
CA GLN A 8 -4.44 -13.48 -21.79
C GLN A 8 -3.18 -12.74 -22.16
N THR A 9 -3.26 -11.43 -22.13
CA THR A 9 -2.10 -10.54 -22.30
C THR A 9 -2.17 -9.44 -21.26
N GLU A 10 -1.07 -9.24 -20.58
CA GLU A 10 -0.87 -8.12 -19.65
C GLU A 10 0.35 -7.31 -20.09
N ASN A 11 0.23 -6.00 -20.06
CA ASN A 11 1.33 -5.09 -20.37
C ASN A 11 1.29 -3.92 -19.39
N THR A 12 2.46 -3.45 -18.98
CA THR A 12 2.61 -2.31 -18.08
C THR A 12 3.84 -1.52 -18.49
N THR A 13 3.70 -0.20 -18.64
CA THR A 13 4.80 0.72 -18.93
C THR A 13 5.00 1.71 -17.78
N PRO A 14 5.59 1.27 -16.64
CA PRO A 14 5.72 2.12 -15.48
C PRO A 14 6.77 3.21 -15.70
N PHE A 15 6.43 4.43 -15.31
CA PHE A 15 7.37 5.55 -15.22
C PHE A 15 7.49 5.98 -13.76
N THR A 16 8.72 5.99 -13.23
CA THR A 16 8.98 6.31 -11.82
C THR A 16 10.15 7.29 -11.71
N ILE A 17 9.97 8.34 -10.92
CA ILE A 17 11.03 9.25 -10.49
C ILE A 17 11.13 9.19 -8.97
N ASN A 18 12.32 8.84 -8.48
CA ASN A 18 12.68 8.89 -7.07
C ASN A 18 13.74 9.95 -6.85
N GLN A 19 13.51 10.84 -5.90
CA GLN A 19 14.45 11.89 -5.51
C GLN A 19 14.63 11.84 -3.99
N ASP A 20 15.88 11.64 -3.54
CA ASP A 20 16.24 11.61 -2.15
C ASP A 20 17.26 12.72 -1.87
N PHE A 21 16.95 13.57 -0.91
CA PHE A 21 17.84 14.63 -0.43
C PHE A 21 18.07 14.44 1.06
N SER A 22 19.33 14.45 1.48
CA SER A 22 19.71 14.38 2.89
C SER A 22 20.74 15.45 3.19
N TYR A 23 20.53 16.19 4.28
CA TYR A 23 21.43 17.23 4.74
C TYR A 23 21.68 17.08 6.24
N PHE A 24 22.94 17.00 6.62
CA PHE A 24 23.39 16.91 8.01
C PHE A 24 24.15 18.17 8.40
N TYR A 25 23.78 18.75 9.53
CA TYR A 25 24.43 19.94 10.06
C TYR A 25 24.75 19.77 11.54
N THR A 26 26.02 19.86 11.89
CA THR A 26 26.50 19.87 13.28
C THR A 26 26.80 21.31 13.68
N ALA A 27 25.89 21.92 14.43
CA ALA A 27 26.05 23.29 14.89
C ALA A 27 27.14 23.40 15.97
N ASN A 28 27.26 22.41 16.82
CA ASN A 28 28.30 22.20 17.82
C ASN A 28 28.27 20.73 18.32
N GLU A 29 29.13 20.41 19.29
CA GLU A 29 29.24 19.03 19.83
C GLU A 29 27.91 18.46 20.40
N ASN A 30 27.00 19.35 20.81
CA ASN A 30 25.75 18.93 21.45
C ASN A 30 24.53 19.06 20.55
N ASN A 31 24.63 19.72 19.39
CA ASN A 31 23.47 20.06 18.56
C ASN A 31 23.71 19.61 17.12
N ILE A 32 22.94 18.60 16.71
CA ILE A 32 23.02 17.99 15.37
C ILE A 32 21.63 18.00 14.73
N PHE A 33 21.55 18.41 13.47
CA PHE A 33 20.35 18.44 12.67
C PHE A 33 20.50 17.51 11.49
N ALA A 34 19.44 16.79 11.15
CA ALA A 34 19.36 15.98 9.95
C ALA A 34 18.04 16.28 9.24
N LEU A 35 18.10 16.75 8.01
CA LEU A 35 16.96 16.95 7.14
C LEU A 35 16.96 15.86 6.06
N GLU A 36 15.86 15.17 5.92
CA GLU A 36 15.61 14.19 4.85
C GLU A 36 14.37 14.62 4.08
N VAL A 37 14.47 14.66 2.76
CA VAL A 37 13.34 14.91 1.87
C VAL A 37 13.35 13.86 0.78
N LYS A 38 12.23 13.16 0.64
CA LYS A 38 12.02 12.14 -0.39
C LYS A 38 10.83 12.52 -1.23
N HIS A 39 10.99 12.41 -2.52
CA HIS A 39 9.92 12.64 -3.48
C HIS A 39 9.82 11.43 -4.40
N LEU A 40 8.60 10.89 -4.50
CA LEU A 40 8.25 9.80 -5.39
C LEU A 40 7.16 10.28 -6.34
N TYR A 41 7.42 10.16 -7.64
CA TYR A 41 6.40 10.26 -8.67
C TYR A 41 6.34 8.94 -9.45
N GLN A 42 5.13 8.38 -9.58
CA GLN A 42 4.85 7.18 -10.37
C GLN A 42 3.67 7.45 -11.30
N ASP A 43 3.78 6.95 -12.53
CA ASP A 43 2.70 6.91 -13.53
C ASP A 43 2.72 5.51 -14.14
N GLU A 44 1.70 4.71 -13.87
CA GLU A 44 1.58 3.32 -14.29
C GLU A 44 0.29 3.14 -15.08
N ASP A 45 0.39 2.50 -16.23
CA ASP A 45 -0.70 2.22 -17.14
C ASP A 45 -0.83 0.71 -17.42
N PRO A 46 -1.14 -0.12 -16.41
CA PRO A 46 -1.34 -1.53 -16.61
C PRO A 46 -2.56 -1.79 -17.49
N PHE A 47 -2.35 -2.58 -18.52
CA PHE A 47 -3.35 -3.02 -19.47
C PHE A 47 -3.52 -4.52 -19.39
N TYR A 48 -4.75 -4.98 -19.40
CA TYR A 48 -5.07 -6.41 -19.38
C TYR A 48 -6.15 -6.72 -20.42
N ILE A 49 -5.94 -7.75 -21.20
CA ILE A 49 -6.93 -8.30 -22.13
C ILE A 49 -7.00 -9.82 -21.96
N ALA A 50 -8.21 -10.35 -21.94
CA ALA A 50 -8.48 -11.79 -21.98
C ALA A 50 -9.53 -12.09 -23.03
N SER A 51 -9.34 -13.18 -23.78
CA SER A 51 -10.33 -13.69 -24.72
C SER A 51 -10.68 -15.13 -24.37
N LEU A 52 -11.97 -15.38 -24.19
CA LEU A 52 -12.53 -16.69 -23.86
C LEU A 52 -13.53 -17.07 -24.95
N GLU A 53 -13.50 -18.33 -25.38
CA GLU A 53 -14.50 -18.87 -26.33
C GLU A 53 -15.87 -18.89 -25.66
N ASN A 54 -16.87 -18.43 -26.39
CA ASN A 54 -18.30 -18.51 -26.03
C ASN A 54 -19.04 -19.39 -27.06
N ASP A 55 -20.00 -20.15 -26.63
CA ASP A 55 -20.92 -20.86 -27.51
C ASP A 55 -22.31 -20.21 -27.43
N PRO A 56 -22.59 -19.17 -28.24
CA PRO A 56 -23.86 -18.45 -28.19
C PRO A 56 -25.08 -19.29 -28.60
N LEU A 57 -24.86 -20.46 -29.23
CA LEU A 57 -25.93 -21.39 -29.59
C LEU A 57 -26.35 -22.28 -28.41
N ASN A 58 -25.51 -22.37 -27.37
CA ASN A 58 -25.70 -23.22 -26.21
C ASN A 58 -26.00 -22.46 -24.92
N ASN A 59 -26.30 -21.18 -25.00
CA ASN A 59 -26.59 -20.29 -23.85
C ASN A 59 -27.80 -20.74 -22.99
N ASN A 60 -28.52 -21.78 -23.36
CA ASN A 60 -29.58 -22.43 -22.57
C ASN A 60 -29.14 -23.75 -21.94
N ASP A 61 -27.90 -24.17 -22.09
CA ASP A 61 -27.42 -25.38 -21.47
C ASP A 61 -27.14 -25.12 -19.99
N THR A 62 -27.85 -25.84 -19.15
CA THR A 62 -27.63 -25.86 -17.69
C THR A 62 -26.36 -26.62 -17.30
N THR A 63 -25.58 -27.09 -18.25
CA THR A 63 -24.27 -27.71 -18.05
C THR A 63 -23.14 -26.69 -18.13
N ASN A 64 -23.29 -25.60 -17.39
CA ASN A 64 -22.26 -24.72 -16.86
C ASN A 64 -20.90 -24.76 -17.60
N ASP A 65 -20.73 -23.95 -18.60
CA ASP A 65 -19.41 -23.70 -19.22
C ASP A 65 -18.47 -22.87 -18.33
N GLY A 66 -18.88 -22.54 -17.12
CA GLY A 66 -18.09 -22.01 -16.05
C GLY A 66 -17.94 -20.48 -16.07
N PHE A 67 -18.16 -19.81 -17.19
CA PHE A 67 -18.06 -18.36 -17.31
C PHE A 67 -19.41 -17.68 -17.63
N ASP A 68 -20.39 -18.41 -18.11
CA ASP A 68 -21.68 -17.86 -18.56
C ASP A 68 -22.45 -17.13 -17.43
N ASP A 69 -22.45 -17.68 -16.21
CA ASP A 69 -23.06 -17.05 -15.05
C ASP A 69 -22.32 -15.75 -14.67
N ALA A 70 -21.00 -15.75 -14.83
CA ALA A 70 -20.18 -14.56 -14.62
C ALA A 70 -20.42 -13.51 -15.71
N ALA A 71 -20.53 -13.92 -16.96
CA ALA A 71 -20.84 -13.06 -18.10
C ALA A 71 -22.22 -12.39 -17.95
N GLU A 72 -23.22 -13.14 -17.48
CA GLU A 72 -24.55 -12.60 -17.17
C GLU A 72 -24.49 -11.58 -16.04
N SER A 73 -23.80 -11.91 -14.94
CA SER A 73 -23.64 -11.03 -13.78
C SER A 73 -22.87 -9.76 -14.14
N LEU A 74 -21.85 -9.86 -15.01
CA LEU A 74 -21.09 -8.75 -15.55
C LEU A 74 -21.88 -7.90 -16.55
N GLY A 75 -22.98 -8.42 -17.09
CA GLY A 75 -23.78 -7.74 -18.10
C GLY A 75 -23.10 -7.66 -19.46
N LEU A 76 -22.31 -8.70 -19.82
CA LEU A 76 -21.63 -8.79 -21.11
C LEU A 76 -22.64 -9.08 -22.25
N ASP A 77 -22.25 -8.72 -23.48
CA ASP A 77 -22.95 -9.20 -24.67
C ASP A 77 -22.61 -10.68 -24.90
N ARG A 78 -23.63 -11.52 -24.81
CA ARG A 78 -23.51 -12.98 -24.91
C ARG A 78 -23.81 -13.50 -26.31
N SER A 79 -23.97 -12.62 -27.30
CA SER A 79 -24.28 -13.00 -28.69
C SER A 79 -23.04 -13.28 -29.54
N ASP A 80 -21.85 -12.87 -29.06
CA ASP A 80 -20.58 -13.05 -29.75
C ASP A 80 -19.98 -14.45 -29.55
N MET A 81 -19.06 -14.83 -30.46
CA MET A 81 -18.32 -16.10 -30.40
C MET A 81 -17.24 -16.10 -29.32
N PHE A 82 -16.80 -14.91 -28.89
CA PHE A 82 -15.78 -14.73 -27.85
C PHE A 82 -16.19 -13.67 -26.85
N TYR A 83 -15.88 -13.93 -25.57
CA TYR A 83 -15.83 -12.88 -24.56
C TYR A 83 -14.42 -12.30 -24.55
N THR A 84 -14.20 -11.23 -25.29
CA THR A 84 -12.94 -10.49 -25.26
C THR A 84 -13.08 -9.32 -24.29
N LEU A 85 -12.46 -9.46 -23.12
CA LEU A 85 -12.55 -8.52 -22.00
C LEU A 85 -11.28 -7.69 -21.93
N GLU A 86 -11.44 -6.39 -21.80
CA GLU A 86 -10.32 -5.44 -21.70
C GLU A 86 -10.44 -4.58 -20.45
N GLN A 87 -9.33 -4.42 -19.74
CA GLN A 87 -9.21 -3.59 -18.58
C GLN A 87 -8.08 -2.60 -18.78
N ASP A 88 -8.42 -1.34 -19.00
CA ASP A 88 -7.49 -0.23 -18.90
C ASP A 88 -7.40 0.28 -17.47
N ARG A 89 -6.19 0.55 -17.00
CA ARG A 89 -5.96 1.19 -15.70
C ARG A 89 -4.87 2.24 -15.83
N ARG A 90 -4.99 3.29 -15.04
CA ARG A 90 -3.91 4.26 -14.85
C ARG A 90 -3.83 4.64 -13.39
N VAL A 91 -2.66 4.47 -12.81
CA VAL A 91 -2.37 4.86 -11.43
C VAL A 91 -1.28 5.91 -11.45
N LYS A 92 -1.58 7.10 -10.93
CA LYS A 92 -0.60 8.15 -10.73
C LYS A 92 -0.43 8.41 -9.24
N SER A 93 0.80 8.42 -8.78
CA SER A 93 1.17 8.75 -7.40
C SER A 93 2.20 9.86 -7.37
N ASN A 94 1.97 10.83 -6.52
CA ASN A 94 2.91 11.90 -6.22
C ASN A 94 3.01 12.03 -4.70
N GLN A 95 4.16 11.70 -4.14
CA GLN A 95 4.38 11.69 -2.70
C GLN A 95 5.62 12.49 -2.32
N LEU A 96 5.48 13.36 -1.35
CA LEU A 96 6.56 14.08 -0.69
C LEU A 96 6.61 13.67 0.78
N ASP A 97 7.78 13.22 1.24
CA ASP A 97 8.08 12.92 2.64
C ASP A 97 9.23 13.82 3.07
N ALA A 98 8.99 14.69 4.04
CA ALA A 98 9.98 15.59 4.59
C ALA A 98 10.08 15.41 6.09
N LYS A 99 11.31 15.17 6.58
CA LYS A 99 11.58 14.90 7.99
C LYS A 99 12.79 15.70 8.47
N LEU A 100 12.65 16.35 9.62
CA LEU A 100 13.72 17.02 10.35
C LEU A 100 13.93 16.31 11.70
N ASP A 101 15.12 15.80 11.91
CA ASP A 101 15.59 15.31 13.21
C ASP A 101 16.52 16.34 13.85
N TYR A 102 16.29 16.64 15.11
CA TYR A 102 17.18 17.44 15.95
C TYR A 102 17.66 16.61 17.13
N TYR A 103 18.98 16.36 17.19
CA TYR A 103 19.62 15.64 18.29
C TYR A 103 20.27 16.63 19.24
N TYR A 104 19.87 16.55 20.51
CA TYR A 104 20.51 17.27 21.60
C TYR A 104 21.28 16.29 22.48
N ILE A 105 22.63 16.37 22.41
CA ILE A 105 23.52 15.48 23.15
C ILE A 105 23.66 16.01 24.58
N LEU A 106 23.08 15.30 25.55
CA LEU A 106 23.16 15.66 26.97
C LEU A 106 24.53 15.29 27.54
N ASN A 107 25.05 14.14 27.18
CA ASN A 107 26.37 13.63 27.57
C ASN A 107 26.73 12.42 26.67
N GLN A 108 27.88 11.78 26.92
CA GLN A 108 28.36 10.63 26.13
C GLN A 108 27.44 9.40 26.18
N LYS A 109 26.53 9.32 27.15
CA LYS A 109 25.63 8.21 27.36
C LYS A 109 24.18 8.50 27.00
N SER A 110 23.80 9.76 26.83
CA SER A 110 22.40 10.12 26.63
C SER A 110 22.21 11.29 25.67
N ASN A 111 21.16 11.19 24.86
CA ASN A 111 20.69 12.24 23.98
C ASN A 111 19.16 12.26 23.88
N LEU A 112 18.65 13.41 23.50
CA LEU A 112 17.26 13.62 23.08
C LEU A 112 17.25 13.75 21.55
N ASN A 113 16.27 13.14 20.90
CA ASN A 113 15.96 13.34 19.49
C ASN A 113 14.55 13.88 19.38
N PHE A 114 14.43 15.09 18.85
CA PHE A 114 13.17 15.68 18.44
C PHE A 114 13.02 15.46 16.95
N VAL A 115 11.88 14.92 16.53
CA VAL A 115 11.55 14.71 15.13
C VAL A 115 10.31 15.52 14.78
N ALA A 116 10.29 16.12 13.60
CA ALA A 116 9.10 16.72 13.02
C ALA A 116 9.10 16.44 11.51
N GLY A 117 7.94 16.20 10.95
CA GLY A 117 7.88 15.90 9.53
C GLY A 117 6.45 15.90 8.97
N THR A 118 6.38 15.68 7.67
CA THR A 118 5.11 15.59 6.95
C THR A 118 5.23 14.59 5.79
N ILE A 119 4.15 13.87 5.54
CA ILE A 119 3.95 13.08 4.33
C ILE A 119 2.76 13.68 3.59
N LEU A 120 2.97 14.07 2.35
CA LEU A 120 1.93 14.55 1.44
C LEU A 120 1.85 13.56 0.29
N SER A 121 0.70 12.96 0.07
CA SER A 121 0.48 12.00 -1.01
C SER A 121 -0.78 12.36 -1.78
N LYS A 122 -0.65 12.42 -3.09
CA LYS A 122 -1.77 12.53 -4.02
C LYS A 122 -1.72 11.35 -4.98
N GLN A 123 -2.81 10.58 -5.03
CA GLN A 123 -2.97 9.46 -5.92
C GLN A 123 -4.21 9.63 -6.78
N ASN A 124 -4.10 9.30 -8.06
CA ASN A 124 -5.22 9.24 -8.98
C ASN A 124 -5.30 7.82 -9.55
N PHE A 125 -6.50 7.29 -9.58
CA PHE A 125 -6.79 5.99 -10.15
C PHE A 125 -7.95 6.10 -11.13
N ASP A 126 -7.64 5.89 -12.39
CA ASP A 126 -8.59 5.81 -13.49
C ASP A 126 -8.61 4.38 -14.02
N SER A 127 -9.78 3.83 -14.25
CA SER A 127 -9.91 2.54 -14.92
C SER A 127 -11.19 2.42 -15.74
N ARG A 128 -11.15 1.55 -16.73
CA ARG A 128 -12.31 1.17 -17.52
C ARG A 128 -12.25 -0.31 -17.87
N PHE A 129 -13.33 -1.02 -17.57
CA PHE A 129 -13.56 -2.41 -17.97
C PHE A 129 -14.61 -2.44 -19.06
N PHE A 130 -14.33 -3.11 -20.17
CA PHE A 130 -15.23 -3.22 -21.33
C PHE A 130 -15.02 -4.51 -22.10
N GLN A 131 -15.97 -4.86 -22.95
CA GLN A 131 -15.89 -5.98 -23.88
C GLN A 131 -15.58 -5.46 -25.29
N ILE A 132 -14.74 -6.18 -26.02
CA ILE A 132 -14.55 -5.98 -27.46
C ILE A 132 -15.40 -7.03 -28.17
N LEU A 133 -16.36 -6.57 -28.97
CA LEU A 133 -17.24 -7.45 -29.75
C LEU A 133 -16.51 -8.04 -30.97
N ASP A 134 -17.03 -9.14 -31.51
CA ASP A 134 -16.45 -9.81 -32.70
C ASP A 134 -16.32 -8.89 -33.93
N ASN A 135 -17.13 -7.84 -34.01
CA ASN A 135 -17.03 -6.82 -35.05
C ASN A 135 -15.96 -5.74 -34.76
N GLY A 136 -15.26 -5.83 -33.64
CA GLY A 136 -14.24 -4.88 -33.17
C GLY A 136 -14.77 -3.63 -32.47
N SER A 137 -16.07 -3.52 -32.22
CA SER A 137 -16.62 -2.41 -31.46
C SER A 137 -16.49 -2.64 -29.94
N GLN A 138 -16.40 -1.55 -29.17
CA GLN A 138 -16.41 -1.60 -27.71
C GLN A 138 -17.85 -1.66 -27.19
N PHE A 139 -18.07 -2.47 -26.20
CA PHE A 139 -19.31 -2.59 -25.46
C PHE A 139 -19.05 -2.34 -23.98
N ASP A 140 -19.78 -1.39 -23.38
CA ASP A 140 -19.69 -1.11 -21.94
C ASP A 140 -20.68 -2.02 -21.20
N PRO A 141 -20.19 -2.97 -20.40
CA PRO A 141 -21.04 -3.88 -19.64
C PRO A 141 -21.83 -3.13 -18.57
N ASN A 142 -22.98 -3.69 -18.20
CA ASN A 142 -23.83 -3.17 -17.13
C ASN A 142 -24.02 -4.24 -16.05
N PRO A 143 -23.08 -4.38 -15.11
CA PRO A 143 -23.14 -5.41 -14.09
C PRO A 143 -24.37 -5.24 -13.19
N THR A 144 -24.98 -6.36 -12.78
CA THR A 144 -26.18 -6.34 -11.93
C THR A 144 -25.84 -6.45 -10.45
N ASP A 145 -25.09 -7.48 -10.07
CA ASP A 145 -24.64 -7.71 -8.69
C ASP A 145 -23.33 -8.49 -8.71
N ILE A 146 -22.24 -7.85 -8.28
CA ILE A 146 -20.92 -8.48 -8.22
C ILE A 146 -20.37 -8.31 -6.82
N ALA A 147 -20.03 -9.42 -6.18
CA ALA A 147 -19.40 -9.45 -4.85
C ALA A 147 -20.15 -8.64 -3.77
N GLY A 148 -21.49 -8.58 -3.87
CA GLY A 148 -22.33 -7.83 -2.92
C GLY A 148 -22.49 -6.35 -3.22
N TYR A 149 -22.00 -5.89 -4.37
CA TYR A 149 -22.23 -4.53 -4.88
C TYR A 149 -23.32 -4.56 -5.94
N ALA A 150 -24.44 -3.89 -5.68
CA ALA A 150 -25.52 -3.75 -6.64
C ALA A 150 -25.15 -2.73 -7.72
N ASN A 151 -25.21 -3.14 -8.98
CA ASN A 151 -24.94 -2.31 -10.16
C ASN A 151 -23.59 -1.55 -10.04
N PRO A 152 -22.46 -2.24 -9.83
CA PRO A 152 -21.18 -1.56 -9.70
C PRO A 152 -20.78 -0.90 -11.03
N ALA A 153 -20.14 0.26 -10.96
CA ALA A 153 -19.60 0.91 -12.15
C ALA A 153 -18.46 0.08 -12.77
N THR A 154 -18.35 0.10 -14.10
CA THR A 154 -17.24 -0.52 -14.87
C THR A 154 -16.06 0.42 -15.04
N THR A 155 -16.16 1.64 -14.50
CA THR A 155 -15.12 2.67 -14.54
C THR A 155 -14.75 3.11 -13.13
N ASN A 156 -13.53 3.60 -12.97
CA ASN A 156 -13.08 4.33 -11.80
C ASN A 156 -12.54 5.69 -12.23
N ASP A 157 -12.86 6.71 -11.45
CA ASP A 157 -12.29 8.04 -11.45
C ASP A 157 -12.16 8.43 -9.98
N THR A 158 -10.98 8.16 -9.41
CA THR A 158 -10.74 8.28 -7.98
C THR A 158 -9.52 9.14 -7.72
N GLU A 159 -9.69 10.22 -6.95
CA GLU A 159 -8.61 11.05 -6.43
C GLU A 159 -8.49 10.83 -4.92
N TYR A 160 -7.31 10.43 -4.46
CA TYR A 160 -7.00 10.22 -3.05
C TYR A 160 -5.87 11.13 -2.61
N ASN A 161 -6.18 12.05 -1.70
CA ASN A 161 -5.22 12.96 -1.07
C ASN A 161 -5.02 12.53 0.37
N PHE A 162 -3.76 12.37 0.78
CA PHE A 162 -3.40 12.00 2.13
C PHE A 162 -2.32 12.94 2.66
N THR A 163 -2.50 13.38 3.91
CA THR A 163 -1.55 14.21 4.64
C THR A 163 -1.32 13.62 6.01
N ASP A 164 -0.06 13.42 6.38
CA ASP A 164 0.39 13.14 7.74
C ASP A 164 1.31 14.27 8.19
N LEU A 165 0.94 14.95 9.26
CA LEU A 165 1.80 15.92 9.94
C LEU A 165 2.15 15.33 11.31
N TYR A 166 3.46 15.22 11.61
CA TYR A 166 3.88 14.56 12.83
C TYR A 166 5.02 15.29 13.55
N ALA A 167 5.05 15.09 14.87
CA ALA A 167 6.15 15.47 15.72
C ALA A 167 6.36 14.44 16.83
N GLY A 168 7.59 14.27 17.28
CA GLY A 168 7.90 13.24 18.26
C GLY A 168 9.17 13.53 19.06
N LEU A 169 9.36 12.70 20.09
CA LEU A 169 10.49 12.76 21.00
C LEU A 169 10.98 11.34 21.30
N ARG A 170 12.30 11.15 21.24
CA ARG A 170 12.99 9.94 21.67
C ARG A 170 14.06 10.32 22.67
N TYR A 171 14.22 9.51 23.72
CA TYR A 171 15.30 9.65 24.68
C TYR A 171 16.19 8.43 24.66
N ARG A 172 17.43 8.58 24.26
CA ARG A 172 18.39 7.49 24.26
C ARG A 172 19.27 7.56 25.50
N LEU A 173 19.33 6.44 26.25
CA LEU A 173 20.17 6.25 27.43
C LEU A 173 20.99 4.97 27.30
N LYS A 174 22.32 5.08 27.49
CA LYS A 174 23.23 3.93 27.52
C LYS A 174 23.74 3.72 28.94
N GLU A 175 23.49 2.53 29.50
CA GLU A 175 23.99 2.13 30.80
C GLU A 175 24.60 0.71 30.76
N GLY A 176 25.92 0.62 30.95
CA GLY A 176 26.66 -0.62 30.81
C GLY A 176 26.55 -1.21 29.41
N ILE A 177 26.04 -2.44 29.33
CA ILE A 177 25.81 -3.15 28.08
C ILE A 177 24.47 -2.79 27.44
N PHE A 178 23.59 -2.08 28.16
CA PHE A 178 22.25 -1.76 27.70
C PHE A 178 22.16 -0.37 27.09
N THR A 179 21.38 -0.26 26.03
CA THR A 179 20.91 1.03 25.47
C THR A 179 19.40 0.98 25.39
N PHE A 180 18.74 1.97 25.97
CA PHE A 180 17.29 2.13 25.95
C PHE A 180 16.91 3.37 25.17
N THR A 181 15.90 3.25 24.31
CA THR A 181 15.38 4.37 23.52
C THR A 181 13.85 4.36 23.57
N PRO A 182 13.24 4.83 24.68
CA PRO A 182 11.81 5.13 24.68
C PRO A 182 11.52 6.35 23.83
N GLY A 183 10.35 6.35 23.18
CA GLY A 183 9.90 7.47 22.37
C GLY A 183 8.42 7.41 22.05
N PHE A 184 7.93 8.46 21.44
CA PHE A 184 6.61 8.53 20.85
C PHE A 184 6.61 9.55 19.71
N THR A 185 5.66 9.38 18.77
CA THR A 185 5.31 10.37 17.77
C THR A 185 3.82 10.67 17.83
N ALA A 186 3.48 11.94 17.71
CA ALA A 186 2.11 12.41 17.61
C ALA A 186 1.83 12.78 16.16
N HIS A 187 0.76 12.24 15.59
CA HIS A 187 0.41 12.37 14.19
C HIS A 187 -0.97 12.99 14.04
N SER A 188 -1.10 13.92 13.10
CA SER A 188 -2.37 14.45 12.63
C SER A 188 -2.55 14.02 11.17
N TYR A 189 -3.49 13.13 10.96
CA TYR A 189 -3.80 12.57 9.65
C TYR A 189 -5.02 13.25 9.05
N ASN A 190 -4.95 13.50 7.76
CA ASN A 190 -6.08 13.93 6.96
C ASN A 190 -6.08 13.12 5.65
N SER A 191 -7.21 12.51 5.34
CA SER A 191 -7.43 11.83 4.07
C SER A 191 -8.70 12.35 3.40
N ASN A 192 -8.63 12.53 2.09
CA ASN A 192 -9.75 12.94 1.26
C ASN A 192 -9.78 12.05 0.03
N ASN A 193 -10.89 11.33 -0.15
CA ASN A 193 -11.13 10.43 -1.26
C ASN A 193 -12.32 10.96 -2.05
N THR A 194 -12.11 11.41 -3.28
CA THR A 194 -13.15 11.87 -4.19
C THR A 194 -13.32 10.86 -5.31
N GLN A 195 -14.55 10.40 -5.53
CA GLN A 195 -14.88 9.42 -6.56
C GLN A 195 -15.89 10.00 -7.54
N PHE A 196 -15.68 9.75 -8.84
CA PHE A 196 -16.51 10.21 -9.94
C PHE A 196 -16.74 11.73 -9.89
N GLY A 197 -15.74 12.48 -9.39
CA GLY A 197 -15.76 13.95 -9.32
C GLY A 197 -16.79 14.57 -8.36
N SER A 198 -17.57 13.77 -7.64
CA SER A 198 -18.70 14.27 -6.83
C SER A 198 -18.87 13.64 -5.45
N GLU A 199 -18.50 12.38 -5.28
CA GLU A 199 -18.64 11.68 -4.00
C GLU A 199 -17.33 11.81 -3.20
N THR A 200 -17.39 12.52 -2.07
CA THR A 200 -16.21 12.79 -1.24
C THR A 200 -16.34 12.12 0.12
N PHE A 201 -15.27 11.42 0.51
CA PHE A 201 -15.10 10.76 1.81
C PHE A 201 -13.89 11.39 2.50
N GLU A 202 -14.12 12.04 3.62
CA GLU A 202 -13.07 12.69 4.40
C GLU A 202 -12.90 11.99 5.75
N ASP A 203 -11.65 11.80 6.16
CA ASP A 203 -11.32 11.29 7.47
C ASP A 203 -10.15 12.09 8.07
N THR A 204 -10.32 12.56 9.31
CA THR A 204 -9.30 13.29 10.05
C THR A 204 -9.19 12.71 11.44
N PHE A 205 -8.01 12.25 11.80
CA PHE A 205 -7.79 11.68 13.12
C PHE A 205 -6.41 12.01 13.67
N PHE A 206 -6.30 11.95 14.99
CA PHE A 206 -5.07 12.15 15.71
C PHE A 206 -4.66 10.87 16.44
N LYS A 207 -3.38 10.52 16.37
CA LYS A 207 -2.81 9.34 17.05
C LYS A 207 -1.50 9.72 17.76
N ILE A 208 -1.30 9.14 18.93
CA ILE A 208 0.01 9.11 19.59
C ILE A 208 0.52 7.68 19.47
N LEU A 209 1.67 7.52 18.81
CA LEU A 209 2.27 6.25 18.49
C LEU A 209 3.52 6.04 19.36
N PRO A 210 3.45 5.23 20.42
CA PRO A 210 4.58 4.91 21.25
C PRO A 210 5.56 3.97 20.54
N GLU A 211 6.84 4.15 20.85
CA GLU A 211 7.93 3.29 20.40
C GLU A 211 8.93 3.05 21.53
N PHE A 212 9.58 1.89 21.49
CA PHE A 212 10.61 1.54 22.44
C PHE A 212 11.64 0.61 21.80
N GLU A 213 12.91 0.95 21.98
CA GLU A 213 14.01 0.06 21.61
C GLU A 213 14.89 -0.21 22.85
N ALA A 214 15.28 -1.47 23.01
CA ALA A 214 16.28 -1.88 24.00
C ALA A 214 17.33 -2.77 23.33
N ILE A 215 18.60 -2.40 23.47
CA ILE A 215 19.73 -3.14 22.93
C ILE A 215 20.59 -3.62 24.09
N ALA A 216 20.86 -4.92 24.18
CA ALA A 216 21.87 -5.50 25.05
C ALA A 216 23.09 -5.89 24.20
N GLN A 217 24.20 -5.18 24.36
CA GLN A 217 25.47 -5.42 23.66
C GLN A 217 26.39 -6.27 24.55
N PHE A 218 26.33 -7.60 24.41
CA PHE A 218 27.12 -8.51 25.23
C PHE A 218 28.61 -8.47 24.88
N LYS A 219 28.91 -8.41 23.57
CA LYS A 219 30.26 -8.22 23.00
C LYS A 219 30.15 -7.29 21.78
N ARG A 220 31.30 -6.86 21.25
CA ARG A 220 31.31 -6.07 20.01
C ARG A 220 30.60 -6.75 18.84
N SER A 221 30.61 -8.08 18.83
CA SER A 221 30.04 -8.93 17.79
C SER A 221 28.76 -9.65 18.22
N GLU A 222 28.20 -9.35 19.39
CA GLU A 222 27.04 -10.08 19.93
C GLU A 222 26.06 -9.12 20.58
N SER A 223 24.83 -9.10 20.08
CA SER A 223 23.76 -8.22 20.56
C SER A 223 22.39 -8.87 20.53
N LEU A 224 21.55 -8.46 21.48
CA LEU A 224 20.12 -8.72 21.51
C LEU A 224 19.39 -7.38 21.42
N THR A 225 18.50 -7.25 20.44
CA THR A 225 17.69 -6.04 20.22
C THR A 225 16.22 -6.38 20.36
N PHE A 226 15.53 -5.67 21.23
CA PHE A 226 14.09 -5.67 21.37
C PHE A 226 13.55 -4.37 20.79
N THR A 227 12.52 -4.43 19.93
CA THR A 227 11.83 -3.25 19.42
C THR A 227 10.32 -3.42 19.59
N TYR A 228 9.68 -2.38 20.06
CA TYR A 228 8.24 -2.22 20.06
C TYR A 228 7.90 -0.93 19.33
N LYS A 229 6.94 -0.98 18.43
CA LYS A 229 6.45 0.19 17.71
C LYS A 229 4.97 0.04 17.41
N GLN A 230 4.22 1.10 17.64
CA GLN A 230 2.87 1.23 17.13
C GLN A 230 2.93 2.00 15.81
N GLU A 231 2.23 1.49 14.78
CA GLU A 231 2.24 2.06 13.43
C GLU A 231 0.82 2.09 12.87
N VAL A 232 0.58 3.04 11.98
CA VAL A 232 -0.65 3.11 11.18
C VAL A 232 -0.32 2.69 9.76
N ASN A 233 -1.11 1.77 9.22
CA ASN A 233 -1.04 1.38 7.82
C ASN A 233 -2.15 2.10 7.04
N PHE A 234 -1.78 2.75 5.95
CA PHE A 234 -2.69 3.55 5.14
C PHE A 234 -3.25 2.73 3.99
N THR A 235 -4.50 3.04 3.66
CA THR A 235 -5.21 2.43 2.55
C THR A 235 -4.65 2.95 1.22
N ASP A 236 -4.49 2.07 0.25
CA ASP A 236 -4.11 2.41 -1.13
C ASP A 236 -5.35 2.83 -1.95
N VAL A 237 -5.16 3.71 -2.95
CA VAL A 237 -6.24 4.18 -3.82
C VAL A 237 -6.98 3.03 -4.52
N ASN A 238 -6.29 1.95 -4.87
CA ASN A 238 -6.91 0.77 -5.48
C ASN A 238 -7.89 0.04 -4.55
N GLN A 239 -7.70 0.15 -3.23
CA GLN A 239 -8.55 -0.52 -2.23
C GLN A 239 -9.84 0.25 -1.94
N ILE A 240 -9.87 1.54 -2.27
CA ILE A 240 -11.02 2.42 -2.02
C ILE A 240 -11.83 2.75 -3.27
N ALA A 241 -11.33 2.47 -4.46
CA ALA A 241 -12.01 2.71 -5.73
C ALA A 241 -13.23 1.80 -5.90
N ARG A 242 -14.42 2.36 -6.15
CA ARG A 242 -15.71 1.67 -6.12
C ARG A 242 -16.05 0.89 -7.37
N GLY A 243 -15.52 1.27 -8.51
CA GLY A 243 -15.76 0.57 -9.77
C GLY A 243 -15.07 -0.79 -9.77
N ILE A 244 -15.63 -1.73 -10.53
CA ILE A 244 -15.01 -3.04 -10.68
C ILE A 244 -13.70 -2.96 -11.44
N VAL A 245 -12.76 -3.78 -11.04
CA VAL A 245 -11.47 -3.98 -11.69
C VAL A 245 -11.25 -5.47 -11.90
N ALA A 246 -10.95 -5.85 -13.13
CA ALA A 246 -10.55 -7.22 -13.45
C ALA A 246 -9.08 -7.43 -13.08
N SER A 247 -8.80 -8.40 -12.22
CA SER A 247 -7.44 -8.87 -11.92
C SER A 247 -7.00 -9.95 -12.91
N ASN A 248 -7.93 -10.73 -13.39
CA ASN A 248 -7.81 -11.72 -14.45
C ASN A 248 -9.23 -12.01 -15.01
N TYR A 249 -9.35 -12.97 -15.92
CA TYR A 249 -10.62 -13.26 -16.62
C TYR A 249 -11.77 -13.73 -15.70
N ASP A 250 -11.47 -14.28 -14.54
CA ASP A 250 -12.45 -14.86 -13.60
C ASP A 250 -12.41 -14.19 -12.21
N SER A 251 -11.61 -13.12 -12.05
CA SER A 251 -11.42 -12.46 -10.76
C SER A 251 -11.62 -10.96 -10.87
N TYR A 252 -12.69 -10.51 -10.25
CA TYR A 252 -13.10 -9.11 -10.22
C TYR A 252 -13.14 -8.62 -8.78
N PHE A 253 -12.72 -7.40 -8.53
CA PHE A 253 -12.87 -6.77 -7.24
C PHE A 253 -13.39 -5.34 -7.38
N ALA A 254 -14.04 -4.87 -6.33
CA ALA A 254 -14.37 -3.45 -6.14
C ALA A 254 -13.83 -3.02 -4.78
N GLY A 255 -13.29 -1.82 -4.70
CA GLY A 255 -12.78 -1.27 -3.45
C GLY A 255 -13.90 -0.80 -2.53
N ASN A 256 -13.55 -0.55 -1.28
CA ASN A 256 -14.46 -0.01 -0.28
C ASN A 256 -14.02 1.41 0.11
N PRO A 257 -14.76 2.46 -0.29
CA PRO A 257 -14.41 3.85 0.01
C PRO A 257 -14.48 4.18 1.52
N ALA A 258 -15.16 3.36 2.31
CA ALA A 258 -15.27 3.51 3.76
C ALA A 258 -14.17 2.75 4.53
N LEU A 259 -13.14 2.23 3.85
CA LEU A 259 -11.99 1.64 4.51
C LEU A 259 -11.29 2.67 5.40
N THR A 260 -11.04 2.27 6.64
CA THR A 260 -10.27 3.05 7.60
C THR A 260 -8.86 2.52 7.75
N ASN A 261 -7.95 3.38 8.18
CA ASN A 261 -6.56 3.03 8.38
C ASN A 261 -6.40 2.10 9.59
N ALA A 262 -5.69 1.00 9.42
CA ALA A 262 -5.44 0.04 10.47
C ALA A 262 -4.25 0.44 11.35
N THR A 263 -4.37 0.24 12.66
CA THR A 263 -3.29 0.45 13.63
C THR A 263 -2.69 -0.90 14.03
N PHE A 264 -1.37 -0.97 14.12
CA PHE A 264 -0.65 -2.20 14.43
C PHE A 264 0.28 -2.01 15.64
N HIS A 265 0.35 -3.02 16.49
CA HIS A 265 1.45 -3.20 17.43
C HIS A 265 2.47 -4.15 16.81
N ASN A 266 3.68 -3.69 16.63
CA ASN A 266 4.80 -4.49 16.14
C ASN A 266 5.82 -4.70 17.25
N VAL A 267 6.09 -5.97 17.56
CA VAL A 267 7.12 -6.39 18.51
C VAL A 267 8.14 -7.24 17.77
N ASN A 268 9.42 -6.92 17.90
CA ASN A 268 10.49 -7.72 17.32
C ASN A 268 11.58 -7.95 18.36
N LEU A 269 12.07 -9.18 18.39
CA LEU A 269 13.26 -9.59 19.13
C LEU A 269 14.27 -10.15 18.15
N ARG A 270 15.46 -9.56 18.09
CA ARG A 270 16.54 -9.96 17.20
C ARG A 270 17.80 -10.26 17.99
N TYR A 271 18.33 -11.45 17.83
CA TYR A 271 19.66 -11.82 18.32
C TYR A 271 20.63 -11.93 17.14
N SER A 272 21.80 -11.37 17.27
CA SER A 272 22.90 -11.53 16.31
C SER A 272 24.22 -11.77 17.02
N SER A 273 24.96 -12.77 16.55
CA SER A 273 26.30 -13.08 17.04
C SER A 273 27.19 -13.46 15.86
N PHE A 274 28.38 -12.88 15.82
CA PHE A 274 29.39 -13.17 14.80
C PHE A 274 30.71 -13.49 15.47
N ASN A 275 31.32 -14.63 15.12
CA ASN A 275 32.60 -15.06 15.65
C ASN A 275 33.60 -15.38 14.52
N LEU A 276 34.59 -14.51 14.40
CA LEU A 276 35.66 -14.64 13.39
C LEU A 276 36.56 -15.83 13.58
N PHE A 277 36.75 -16.32 14.83
CA PHE A 277 37.70 -17.36 15.13
C PHE A 277 37.22 -18.75 14.71
N ASN A 278 35.93 -19.01 14.77
CA ASN A 278 35.32 -20.28 14.37
C ASN A 278 34.40 -20.13 13.16
N ASN A 279 34.43 -18.98 12.47
CA ASN A 279 33.60 -18.66 11.29
C ASN A 279 32.09 -18.90 11.52
N SER A 280 31.61 -18.73 12.76
CA SER A 280 30.18 -18.87 13.05
C SER A 280 29.45 -17.54 12.99
N ASN A 281 28.28 -17.57 12.37
CA ASN A 281 27.34 -16.48 12.36
C ASN A 281 25.98 -17.01 12.78
N VAL A 282 25.40 -16.43 13.84
CA VAL A 282 24.07 -16.77 14.33
C VAL A 282 23.18 -15.54 14.22
N PHE A 283 22.09 -15.70 13.52
CA PHE A 283 21.05 -14.69 13.42
C PHE A 283 19.69 -15.33 13.74
N SER A 284 18.95 -14.74 14.68
CA SER A 284 17.61 -15.15 15.04
C SER A 284 16.69 -13.94 15.13
N ARG A 285 15.47 -14.06 14.64
CA ARG A 285 14.43 -13.03 14.73
C ARG A 285 13.09 -13.66 15.09
N ILE A 286 12.40 -13.05 16.05
CA ILE A 286 11.02 -13.35 16.40
C ILE A 286 10.24 -12.05 16.26
N GLY A 287 9.17 -12.09 15.48
CA GLY A 287 8.27 -10.96 15.27
C GLY A 287 6.85 -11.31 15.69
N TYR A 288 6.15 -10.34 16.28
CA TYR A 288 4.72 -10.42 16.58
C TYR A 288 4.06 -9.13 16.14
N THR A 289 3.01 -9.25 15.34
CA THR A 289 2.19 -8.11 14.90
C THR A 289 0.75 -8.35 15.32
N LYS A 290 0.14 -7.35 15.95
CA LYS A 290 -1.27 -7.36 16.31
C LYS A 290 -1.94 -6.13 15.72
N THR A 291 -3.00 -6.34 14.91
CA THR A 291 -3.88 -5.29 14.44
C THR A 291 -4.81 -4.84 15.56
N ILE A 292 -5.03 -3.53 15.64
CA ILE A 292 -6.04 -2.91 16.49
C ILE A 292 -6.95 -2.14 15.54
N ASP A 293 -8.22 -2.40 15.60
CA ASP A 293 -9.25 -1.67 14.85
C ASP A 293 -9.54 -0.32 15.48
#